data_d550fe56d3add52350f05314f160ae20
#
_entry.id   d550fe56d3add52350f05314f160ae20
#
_cell.length_a   1.000
_cell.length_b   1.000
_cell.length_c   1.000
_cell.angle_alpha   90.00
_cell.angle_beta   90.00
_cell.angle_gamma   90.00
#
_symmetry.space_group_name_H-M   'P 1'
#
loop_
_entity.id
_entity.type
_entity.pdbx_description
1 polymer ?
#
loop_
_entity_poly.entity_id
_entity_poly.type
_entity_poly.pdbx_seq_one_letter_code
_entity_poly.pdbx_strand_id
1 'polypeptide(L)'
;MSSQQIVFLIVNAIGGIAVLGSYAIGLGMFPEYREALWGEVRGTLRTGITISMLFAALGYLSFCYVALFQNGLSDFNKVNWFNQYTVSVLIAIFLISATFWMPTAIAYLNFSNTYWLVVCILSLWVTAISLVAILGITITADLESIGSISHYVAIIGIGLITFHCLVFDAIIWAIMFTK
;
A
#
# COMPACT_ATOMS: atom_id res chain seq x y z
N MET A 1 -15.95 -17.65 8.78
CA MET A 1 -14.67 -17.18 8.26
C MET A 1 -13.63 -18.28 8.42
N SER A 2 -12.85 -18.55 7.39
CA SER A 2 -11.71 -19.46 7.46
C SER A 2 -10.55 -18.85 8.27
N SER A 3 -9.59 -19.70 8.70
CA SER A 3 -8.38 -19.18 9.38
C SER A 3 -7.61 -18.18 8.54
N GLN A 4 -7.55 -18.36 7.22
CA GLN A 4 -6.94 -17.41 6.29
C GLN A 4 -7.64 -16.05 6.31
N GLN A 5 -8.97 -16.02 6.27
CA GLN A 5 -9.75 -14.78 6.33
C GLN A 5 -9.57 -14.04 7.66
N ILE A 6 -9.48 -14.79 8.77
CA ILE A 6 -9.24 -14.19 10.10
C ILE A 6 -7.85 -13.54 10.14
N VAL A 7 -6.80 -14.25 9.71
CA VAL A 7 -5.43 -13.71 9.66
C VAL A 7 -5.36 -12.49 8.76
N PHE A 8 -5.93 -12.57 7.55
CA PHE A 8 -5.98 -11.44 6.62
C PHE A 8 -6.69 -10.23 7.23
N LEU A 9 -7.84 -10.42 7.87
CA LEU A 9 -8.59 -9.36 8.53
C LEU A 9 -7.79 -8.70 9.66
N ILE A 10 -7.16 -9.49 10.52
CA ILE A 10 -6.34 -8.99 11.64
C ILE A 10 -5.16 -8.17 11.11
N VAL A 11 -4.45 -8.68 10.11
CA VAL A 11 -3.32 -7.97 9.47
C VAL A 11 -3.77 -6.63 8.89
N ASN A 12 -4.89 -6.62 8.17
CA ASN A 12 -5.43 -5.38 7.59
C ASN A 12 -5.92 -4.40 8.67
N ALA A 13 -6.58 -4.87 9.71
CA ALA A 13 -7.07 -4.01 10.79
C ALA A 13 -5.90 -3.35 11.54
N ILE A 14 -4.94 -4.15 12.01
CA ILE A 14 -3.79 -3.65 12.76
C ILE A 14 -2.90 -2.77 11.85
N GLY A 15 -2.55 -3.26 10.67
CA GLY A 15 -1.69 -2.52 9.75
C GLY A 15 -2.36 -1.24 9.22
N GLY A 16 -3.65 -1.30 8.89
CA GLY A 16 -4.41 -0.12 8.47
C GLY A 16 -4.48 0.95 9.56
N ILE A 17 -4.73 0.55 10.82
CA ILE A 17 -4.67 1.48 11.96
C ILE A 17 -3.26 2.05 12.12
N ALA A 18 -2.20 1.25 11.97
CA ALA A 18 -0.83 1.72 12.07
C ALA A 18 -0.48 2.74 10.96
N VAL A 19 -0.86 2.47 9.71
CA VAL A 19 -0.66 3.41 8.58
C VAL A 19 -1.42 4.71 8.82
N LEU A 20 -2.73 4.65 9.06
CA LEU A 20 -3.54 5.86 9.30
C LEU A 20 -3.07 6.62 10.56
N GLY A 21 -2.68 5.87 11.61
CA GLY A 21 -2.12 6.45 12.83
C GLY A 21 -0.80 7.18 12.57
N SER A 22 0.09 6.61 11.74
CA SER A 22 1.35 7.28 11.38
C SER A 22 1.11 8.62 10.67
N TYR A 23 0.12 8.68 9.76
CA TYR A 23 -0.29 9.93 9.10
C TYR A 23 -0.92 10.92 10.10
N ALA A 24 -1.85 10.46 10.93
CA ALA A 24 -2.53 11.31 11.90
C ALA A 24 -1.52 11.92 12.89
N ILE A 25 -0.59 11.12 13.40
CA ILE A 25 0.47 11.57 14.31
C ILE A 25 1.43 12.50 13.56
N GLY A 26 1.93 12.09 12.41
CA GLY A 26 2.89 12.87 11.63
C GLY A 26 2.35 14.24 11.24
N LEU A 27 1.16 14.31 10.66
CA LEU A 27 0.55 15.58 10.25
C LEU A 27 -0.01 16.39 11.43
N GLY A 28 -0.40 15.73 12.53
CA GLY A 28 -0.95 16.40 13.71
C GLY A 28 0.12 16.98 14.63
N MET A 29 1.18 16.22 14.91
CA MET A 29 2.23 16.63 15.85
C MET A 29 3.34 17.48 15.21
N PHE A 30 3.47 17.42 13.86
CA PHE A 30 4.51 18.15 13.12
C PHE A 30 3.90 18.99 11.97
N PRO A 31 3.00 19.93 12.29
CA PRO A 31 2.30 20.74 11.31
C PRO A 31 3.24 21.59 10.43
N GLU A 32 4.43 21.95 10.94
CA GLU A 32 5.47 22.68 10.23
C GLU A 32 6.04 21.94 9.04
N TYR A 33 6.00 20.61 9.04
CA TYR A 33 6.52 19.79 7.93
C TYR A 33 5.48 19.45 6.87
N ARG A 34 4.20 19.80 7.03
CA ARG A 34 3.14 19.45 6.06
C ARG A 34 3.44 19.86 4.63
N GLU A 35 3.96 21.06 4.43
CA GLU A 35 4.35 21.51 3.08
C GLU A 35 5.67 20.88 2.63
N ALA A 36 6.65 20.76 3.53
CA ALA A 36 7.95 20.16 3.24
C ALA A 36 7.84 18.67 2.83
N LEU A 37 6.86 17.94 3.37
CA LEU A 37 6.58 16.55 2.98
C LEU A 37 6.18 16.40 1.51
N TRP A 38 5.75 17.46 0.84
CA TRP A 38 5.47 17.43 -0.61
C TRP A 38 6.72 17.65 -1.48
N GLY A 39 7.83 18.14 -0.91
CA GLY A 39 9.02 18.49 -1.67
C GLY A 39 8.70 19.48 -2.80
N GLU A 40 9.11 19.15 -4.02
CA GLU A 40 8.82 19.95 -5.22
C GLU A 40 7.47 19.58 -5.89
N VAL A 41 6.68 18.68 -5.29
CA VAL A 41 5.35 18.33 -5.82
C VAL A 41 4.36 19.47 -5.59
N ARG A 42 4.02 20.21 -6.65
CA ARG A 42 3.17 21.41 -6.57
C ARG A 42 2.06 21.43 -7.64
N GLY A 43 1.10 22.33 -7.47
CA GLY A 43 0.07 22.62 -8.47
C GLY A 43 -0.75 21.40 -8.88
N THR A 44 -0.96 21.25 -10.19
CA THR A 44 -1.79 20.19 -10.79
C THR A 44 -1.28 18.78 -10.45
N LEU A 45 0.04 18.60 -10.33
CA LEU A 45 0.63 17.30 -9.96
C LEU A 45 0.22 16.90 -8.55
N ARG A 46 0.31 17.83 -7.58
CA ARG A 46 -0.14 17.58 -6.18
C ARG A 46 -1.62 17.20 -6.13
N THR A 47 -2.46 17.93 -6.89
CA THR A 47 -3.90 17.60 -6.97
C THR A 47 -4.12 16.22 -7.59
N GLY A 48 -3.41 15.88 -8.67
CA GLY A 48 -3.49 14.56 -9.30
C GLY A 48 -3.08 13.43 -8.36
N ILE A 49 -1.98 13.59 -7.62
CA ILE A 49 -1.54 12.62 -6.61
C ILE A 49 -2.59 12.46 -5.51
N THR A 50 -3.13 13.57 -4.99
CA THR A 50 -4.18 13.53 -3.94
C THR A 50 -5.45 12.81 -4.42
N ILE A 51 -5.89 13.05 -5.65
CA ILE A 51 -7.02 12.35 -6.25
C ILE A 51 -6.70 10.85 -6.40
N SER A 52 -5.50 10.53 -6.86
CA SER A 52 -5.04 9.14 -7.00
C SER A 52 -4.99 8.39 -5.65
N MET A 53 -4.65 9.07 -4.54
CA MET A 53 -4.72 8.49 -3.18
C MET A 53 -6.13 7.98 -2.85
N LEU A 54 -7.16 8.75 -3.19
CA LEU A 54 -8.56 8.35 -2.94
C LEU A 54 -8.93 7.12 -3.76
N PHE A 55 -8.57 7.10 -5.05
CA PHE A 55 -8.80 5.92 -5.91
C PHE A 55 -7.99 4.71 -5.44
N ALA A 56 -6.77 4.89 -4.99
CA ALA A 56 -5.94 3.83 -4.41
C ALA A 56 -6.58 3.23 -3.14
N ALA A 57 -7.09 4.08 -2.25
CA ALA A 57 -7.78 3.63 -1.04
C ALA A 57 -9.06 2.85 -1.36
N LEU A 58 -9.91 3.37 -2.25
CA LEU A 58 -11.13 2.69 -2.69
C LEU A 58 -10.81 1.37 -3.40
N GLY A 59 -9.79 1.36 -4.25
CA GLY A 59 -9.31 0.16 -4.94
C GLY A 59 -8.84 -0.91 -3.96
N TYR A 60 -8.03 -0.53 -2.98
CA TYR A 60 -7.57 -1.44 -1.95
C TYR A 60 -8.73 -2.04 -1.13
N LEU A 61 -9.70 -1.22 -0.73
CA LEU A 61 -10.89 -1.69 -0.02
C LEU A 61 -11.72 -2.66 -0.88
N SER A 62 -11.82 -2.41 -2.19
CA SER A 62 -12.51 -3.30 -3.14
C SER A 62 -11.79 -4.65 -3.23
N PHE A 63 -10.46 -4.65 -3.32
CA PHE A 63 -9.65 -5.88 -3.25
C PHE A 63 -9.88 -6.63 -1.93
N CYS A 64 -9.83 -5.94 -0.78
CA CYS A 64 -10.08 -6.54 0.54
C CYS A 64 -11.49 -7.14 0.63
N TYR A 65 -12.50 -6.47 0.07
CA TYR A 65 -13.87 -6.99 0.01
C TYR A 65 -13.94 -8.31 -0.75
N VAL A 66 -13.34 -8.36 -1.94
CA VAL A 66 -13.32 -9.59 -2.74
C VAL A 66 -12.54 -10.70 -2.04
N ALA A 67 -11.38 -10.37 -1.46
CA ALA A 67 -10.56 -11.31 -0.72
C ALA A 67 -11.31 -11.96 0.46
N LEU A 68 -12.07 -11.16 1.22
CA LEU A 68 -12.75 -11.62 2.43
C LEU A 68 -14.13 -12.24 2.16
N PHE A 69 -14.92 -11.65 1.26
CA PHE A 69 -16.34 -11.98 1.15
C PHE A 69 -16.73 -12.69 -0.14
N GLN A 70 -15.83 -12.74 -1.14
CA GLN A 70 -16.08 -13.38 -2.43
C GLN A 70 -15.17 -14.60 -2.66
N ASN A 71 -14.66 -15.21 -1.59
CA ASN A 71 -13.74 -16.36 -1.63
C ASN A 71 -12.38 -16.07 -2.33
N GLY A 72 -12.04 -14.80 -2.58
CA GLY A 72 -10.83 -14.43 -3.30
C GLY A 72 -9.55 -14.98 -2.68
N LEU A 73 -9.42 -14.99 -1.35
CA LEU A 73 -8.23 -15.53 -0.68
C LEU A 73 -7.98 -17.01 -0.97
N SER A 74 -9.04 -17.81 -1.15
CA SER A 74 -8.88 -19.23 -1.44
C SER A 74 -8.24 -19.45 -2.82
N ASP A 75 -8.62 -18.64 -3.80
CA ASP A 75 -8.10 -18.75 -5.17
C ASP A 75 -6.73 -18.05 -5.31
N PHE A 76 -6.53 -16.89 -4.69
CA PHE A 76 -5.25 -16.17 -4.72
C PHE A 76 -4.10 -16.96 -4.07
N ASN A 77 -4.38 -17.79 -3.07
CA ASN A 77 -3.36 -18.59 -2.38
C ASN A 77 -3.13 -19.99 -3.01
N LYS A 78 -3.83 -20.37 -4.09
CA LYS A 78 -3.65 -21.66 -4.78
C LYS A 78 -2.46 -21.73 -5.76
N VAL A 79 -1.80 -20.61 -6.03
CA VAL A 79 -0.65 -20.58 -6.93
C VAL A 79 0.45 -21.48 -6.37
N ASN A 80 0.90 -22.46 -7.13
CA ASN A 80 1.68 -23.67 -6.76
C ASN A 80 2.98 -23.45 -5.96
N TRP A 81 3.46 -22.22 -5.77
CA TRP A 81 4.70 -21.89 -5.07
C TRP A 81 4.47 -21.27 -3.69
N PHE A 82 3.21 -21.08 -3.28
CA PHE A 82 2.88 -20.25 -2.12
C PHE A 82 2.04 -21.00 -1.08
N ASN A 83 2.26 -20.62 0.18
CA ASN A 83 1.49 -21.10 1.31
C ASN A 83 0.12 -20.36 1.33
N GLN A 84 -0.88 -20.98 1.96
CA GLN A 84 -2.22 -20.42 2.20
C GLN A 84 -2.25 -19.03 2.88
N TYR A 85 -1.13 -18.53 3.39
CA TYR A 85 -1.00 -17.22 4.03
C TYR A 85 -0.17 -16.22 3.22
N THR A 86 0.28 -16.57 2.02
CA THR A 86 1.20 -15.73 1.22
C THR A 86 0.66 -14.33 0.99
N VAL A 87 -0.60 -14.19 0.59
CA VAL A 87 -1.23 -12.89 0.38
C VAL A 87 -1.26 -12.09 1.69
N SER A 88 -1.60 -12.73 2.84
CA SER A 88 -1.60 -12.06 4.14
C SER A 88 -0.20 -11.60 4.56
N VAL A 89 0.84 -12.37 4.27
CA VAL A 89 2.24 -11.99 4.54
C VAL A 89 2.66 -10.80 3.68
N LEU A 90 2.35 -10.82 2.39
CA LEU A 90 2.65 -9.69 1.49
C LEU A 90 1.90 -8.41 1.91
N ILE A 91 0.63 -8.54 2.34
CA ILE A 91 -0.13 -7.41 2.91
C ILE A 91 0.52 -6.91 4.21
N ALA A 92 1.01 -7.80 5.08
CA ALA A 92 1.72 -7.39 6.29
C ALA A 92 2.99 -6.60 5.95
N ILE A 93 3.80 -7.08 4.99
CA ILE A 93 5.01 -6.38 4.53
C ILE A 93 4.65 -5.01 3.95
N PHE A 94 3.63 -4.94 3.10
CA PHE A 94 3.11 -3.71 2.53
C PHE A 94 2.69 -2.71 3.63
N LEU A 95 1.86 -3.10 4.58
CA LEU A 95 1.34 -2.20 5.61
C LEU A 95 2.41 -1.77 6.61
N ILE A 96 3.32 -2.67 6.98
CA ILE A 96 4.46 -2.33 7.84
C ILE A 96 5.36 -1.31 7.13
N SER A 97 5.76 -1.57 5.89
CA SER A 97 6.63 -0.64 5.15
C SER A 97 5.95 0.72 4.92
N ALA A 98 4.66 0.74 4.57
CA ALA A 98 3.88 1.97 4.42
C ALA A 98 3.78 2.78 5.73
N THR A 99 3.73 2.10 6.89
CA THR A 99 3.73 2.77 8.19
C THR A 99 5.04 3.52 8.46
N PHE A 100 6.17 3.01 7.98
CA PHE A 100 7.49 3.64 8.21
C PHE A 100 7.74 4.88 7.36
N TRP A 101 7.05 5.06 6.24
CA TRP A 101 7.27 6.20 5.34
C TRP A 101 7.14 7.56 6.05
N MET A 102 6.01 7.83 6.70
CA MET A 102 5.76 9.13 7.34
C MET A 102 6.75 9.45 8.46
N PRO A 103 7.00 8.57 9.46
CA PRO A 103 7.98 8.84 10.51
C PRO A 103 9.40 9.06 9.99
N THR A 104 9.82 8.31 8.98
CA THR A 104 11.18 8.43 8.43
C THR A 104 11.35 9.68 7.58
N ALA A 105 10.32 10.11 6.84
CA ALA A 105 10.32 11.38 6.12
C ALA A 105 10.42 12.57 7.10
N ILE A 106 9.64 12.56 8.19
CA ILE A 106 9.72 13.58 9.24
C ILE A 106 11.09 13.57 9.93
N ALA A 107 11.62 12.38 10.24
CA ALA A 107 12.96 12.26 10.83
C ALA A 107 14.04 12.85 9.90
N TYR A 108 13.92 12.63 8.59
CA TYR A 108 14.82 13.26 7.62
C TYR A 108 14.71 14.80 7.65
N LEU A 109 13.51 15.35 7.64
CA LEU A 109 13.28 16.79 7.69
C LEU A 109 13.80 17.42 9.00
N ASN A 110 13.65 16.71 10.13
CA ASN A 110 14.06 17.20 11.43
C ASN A 110 15.58 17.12 11.66
N PHE A 111 16.20 16.00 11.28
CA PHE A 111 17.61 15.73 11.57
C PHE A 111 18.56 16.01 10.40
N SER A 112 18.03 16.25 9.20
CA SER A 112 18.79 16.44 7.94
C SER A 112 19.83 15.33 7.68
N ASN A 113 19.53 14.09 8.10
CA ASN A 113 20.44 12.95 8.01
C ASN A 113 20.00 12.02 6.86
N THR A 114 20.89 11.83 5.90
CA THR A 114 20.69 10.99 4.72
C THR A 114 20.25 9.55 5.04
N TYR A 115 20.64 9.02 6.20
CA TYR A 115 20.18 7.70 6.65
C TYR A 115 18.64 7.60 6.67
N TRP A 116 17.96 8.59 7.23
CA TRP A 116 16.50 8.62 7.30
C TRP A 116 15.85 8.72 5.91
N LEU A 117 16.47 9.46 5.01
CA LEU A 117 16.03 9.53 3.61
C LEU A 117 16.12 8.17 2.93
N VAL A 118 17.24 7.46 3.10
CA VAL A 118 17.42 6.12 2.52
C VAL A 118 16.38 5.14 3.07
N VAL A 119 16.15 5.14 4.39
CA VAL A 119 15.11 4.29 5.01
C VAL A 119 13.72 4.63 4.47
N CYS A 120 13.42 5.93 4.32
CA CYS A 120 12.16 6.40 3.75
C CYS A 120 11.95 5.89 2.32
N ILE A 121 12.92 6.06 1.43
CA ILE A 121 12.84 5.60 0.04
C ILE A 121 12.74 4.07 -0.02
N LEU A 122 13.53 3.35 0.78
CA LEU A 122 13.46 1.89 0.85
C LEU A 122 12.06 1.41 1.29
N SER A 123 11.44 2.09 2.27
CA SER A 123 10.09 1.73 2.71
C SER A 123 9.06 1.86 1.58
N LEU A 124 9.15 2.90 0.75
CA LEU A 124 8.28 3.08 -0.42
C LEU A 124 8.49 1.98 -1.48
N TRP A 125 9.75 1.60 -1.74
CA TRP A 125 10.03 0.53 -2.68
C TRP A 125 9.57 -0.84 -2.18
N VAL A 126 9.74 -1.14 -0.90
CA VAL A 126 9.20 -2.38 -0.30
C VAL A 126 7.68 -2.41 -0.40
N THR A 127 7.02 -1.28 -0.12
CA THR A 127 5.57 -1.11 -0.32
C THR A 127 5.16 -1.43 -1.76
N ALA A 128 5.80 -0.80 -2.73
CA ALA A 128 5.48 -0.97 -4.15
C ALA A 128 5.73 -2.41 -4.63
N ILE A 129 6.87 -3.01 -4.29
CA ILE A 129 7.22 -4.39 -4.66
C ILE A 129 6.22 -5.39 -4.08
N SER A 130 5.81 -5.22 -2.81
CA SER A 130 4.81 -6.08 -2.19
C SER A 130 3.47 -6.02 -2.92
N LEU A 131 3.03 -4.81 -3.31
CA LEU A 131 1.79 -4.61 -4.06
C LEU A 131 1.87 -5.18 -5.48
N VAL A 132 3.00 -5.03 -6.17
CA VAL A 132 3.25 -5.66 -7.49
C VAL A 132 3.17 -7.19 -7.38
N ALA A 133 3.73 -7.78 -6.33
CA ALA A 133 3.65 -9.22 -6.10
C ALA A 133 2.19 -9.66 -5.87
N ILE A 134 1.41 -8.93 -5.06
CA ILE A 134 0.00 -9.22 -4.83
C ILE A 134 -0.80 -9.08 -6.12
N LEU A 135 -0.56 -8.04 -6.91
CA LEU A 135 -1.20 -7.86 -8.23
C LEU A 135 -0.89 -9.02 -9.16
N GLY A 136 0.37 -9.46 -9.22
CA GLY A 136 0.77 -10.63 -10.01
C GLY A 136 0.03 -11.90 -9.59
N ILE A 137 -0.04 -12.18 -8.29
CA ILE A 137 -0.80 -13.31 -7.74
C ILE A 137 -2.29 -13.19 -8.11
N THR A 138 -2.87 -12.00 -7.97
CA THR A 138 -4.28 -11.78 -8.28
C THR A 138 -4.60 -12.00 -9.76
N ILE A 139 -3.73 -11.56 -10.67
CA ILE A 139 -3.90 -11.74 -12.13
C ILE A 139 -3.79 -13.21 -12.52
N THR A 140 -2.88 -13.96 -11.90
CA THR A 140 -2.58 -15.35 -12.24
C THR A 140 -3.41 -16.37 -11.46
N ALA A 141 -4.35 -15.91 -10.64
CA ALA A 141 -5.19 -16.79 -9.84
C ALA A 141 -6.15 -17.62 -10.70
N ASP A 142 -6.26 -18.90 -10.39
CA ASP A 142 -7.25 -19.80 -11.02
C ASP A 142 -8.64 -19.51 -10.46
N LEU A 143 -9.61 -19.31 -11.36
CA LEU A 143 -11.00 -18.96 -11.01
C LEU A 143 -11.82 -20.21 -10.71
N GLU A 144 -11.64 -20.81 -9.55
CA GLU A 144 -12.45 -21.95 -9.13
C GLU A 144 -13.63 -21.53 -8.26
N SER A 145 -13.42 -20.59 -7.34
CA SER A 145 -14.41 -20.19 -6.34
C SER A 145 -14.89 -18.76 -6.52
N ILE A 146 -14.06 -17.90 -7.12
CA ILE A 146 -14.37 -16.48 -7.34
C ILE A 146 -15.09 -16.29 -8.68
N GLY A 147 -16.13 -15.48 -8.71
CA GLY A 147 -16.79 -15.09 -9.96
C GLY A 147 -15.91 -14.16 -10.79
N SER A 148 -15.99 -14.26 -12.13
CA SER A 148 -15.18 -13.45 -13.06
C SER A 148 -15.27 -11.94 -12.79
N ILE A 149 -16.46 -11.41 -12.49
CA ILE A 149 -16.66 -9.99 -12.18
C ILE A 149 -15.89 -9.60 -10.91
N SER A 150 -16.00 -10.39 -9.84
CA SER A 150 -15.30 -10.15 -8.59
C SER A 150 -13.78 -10.20 -8.78
N HIS A 151 -13.29 -11.09 -9.64
CA HIS A 151 -11.87 -11.16 -9.98
C HIS A 151 -11.39 -9.89 -10.69
N TYR A 152 -12.11 -9.40 -11.69
CA TYR A 152 -11.76 -8.11 -12.32
C TYR A 152 -11.81 -6.94 -11.36
N VAL A 153 -12.77 -6.90 -10.44
CA VAL A 153 -12.84 -5.88 -9.38
C VAL A 153 -11.59 -5.96 -8.48
N ALA A 154 -11.14 -7.16 -8.13
CA ALA A 154 -9.92 -7.33 -7.35
C ALA A 154 -8.67 -6.88 -8.11
N ILE A 155 -8.52 -7.25 -9.39
CA ILE A 155 -7.38 -6.83 -10.24
C ILE A 155 -7.33 -5.31 -10.38
N ILE A 156 -8.45 -4.68 -10.74
CA ILE A 156 -8.53 -3.22 -10.87
C ILE A 156 -8.24 -2.56 -9.53
N GLY A 157 -8.82 -3.08 -8.45
CA GLY A 157 -8.65 -2.53 -7.11
C GLY A 157 -7.20 -2.55 -6.64
N ILE A 158 -6.54 -3.72 -6.69
CA ILE A 158 -5.12 -3.81 -6.30
C ILE A 158 -4.22 -3.10 -7.32
N GLY A 159 -4.60 -3.04 -8.60
CA GLY A 159 -3.90 -2.30 -9.64
C GLY A 159 -3.84 -0.80 -9.38
N LEU A 160 -4.95 -0.20 -8.92
CA LEU A 160 -5.02 1.23 -8.60
C LEU A 160 -4.05 1.62 -7.49
N ILE A 161 -4.02 0.88 -6.38
CA ILE A 161 -3.08 1.17 -5.29
C ILE A 161 -1.64 0.85 -5.68
N THR A 162 -1.41 -0.24 -6.45
CA THR A 162 -0.08 -0.56 -6.97
C THR A 162 0.46 0.57 -7.84
N PHE A 163 -0.35 1.06 -8.77
CA PHE A 163 0.03 2.20 -9.62
C PHE A 163 0.36 3.43 -8.78
N HIS A 164 -0.48 3.76 -7.80
CA HIS A 164 -0.25 4.91 -6.92
C HIS A 164 1.07 4.78 -6.16
N CYS A 165 1.27 3.70 -5.42
CA CYS A 165 2.46 3.52 -4.59
C CYS A 165 3.75 3.35 -5.42
N LEU A 166 3.68 2.73 -6.61
CA LEU A 166 4.86 2.55 -7.45
C LEU A 166 5.20 3.85 -8.19
N VAL A 167 4.23 4.46 -8.87
CA VAL A 167 4.51 5.58 -9.78
C VAL A 167 4.57 6.89 -9.00
N PHE A 168 3.57 7.18 -8.17
CA PHE A 168 3.51 8.47 -7.49
C PHE A 168 4.39 8.51 -6.24
N ASP A 169 4.41 7.45 -5.43
CA ASP A 169 5.18 7.48 -4.18
C ASP A 169 6.64 7.05 -4.39
N ALA A 170 6.88 5.85 -4.91
CA ALA A 170 8.23 5.31 -4.98
C ALA A 170 9.09 5.96 -6.08
N ILE A 171 8.49 6.51 -7.17
CA ILE A 171 9.23 7.13 -8.27
C ILE A 171 9.11 8.65 -8.21
N ILE A 172 7.92 9.21 -8.43
CA ILE A 172 7.75 10.66 -8.62
C ILE A 172 8.04 11.41 -7.33
N TRP A 173 7.38 11.03 -6.22
CA TRP A 173 7.59 11.68 -4.95
C TRP A 173 9.04 11.55 -4.48
N ALA A 174 9.62 10.37 -4.54
CA ALA A 174 11.00 10.13 -4.11
C ALA A 174 12.00 11.03 -4.87
N ILE A 175 11.84 11.22 -6.20
CA ILE A 175 12.68 12.11 -6.99
C ILE A 175 12.45 13.58 -6.63
N MET A 176 11.21 14.00 -6.41
CA MET A 176 10.85 15.38 -6.15
C MET A 176 11.08 15.81 -4.68
N PHE A 177 11.11 14.85 -3.76
CA PHE A 177 11.41 15.10 -2.36
C PHE A 177 12.91 15.31 -2.11
N THR A 178 13.77 14.74 -2.98
CA THR A 178 15.24 14.83 -2.85
C THR A 178 15.86 16.02 -3.58
N LYS A 179 15.08 16.82 -4.28
CA LYS A 179 15.54 18.05 -4.95
C LYS A 179 15.43 19.26 -4.02
#